data_74cce82231716c9153ea2e49a4117420
#
_entry.id   74cce82231716c9153ea2e49a4117420
#
_cell.length_a   1.000
_cell.length_b   1.000
_cell.length_c   1.000
_cell.angle_alpha   90.00
_cell.angle_beta   90.00
_cell.angle_gamma   90.00
#
_symmetry.space_group_name_H-M   'P 1'
#
loop_
_entity.id
_entity.type
_entity.pdbx_description
1 polymer ?
#
loop_
_entity_poly.entity_id
_entity_poly.type
_entity_poly.pdbx_seq_one_letter_code
_entity_poly.pdbx_strand_id
1 'polypeptide(L)'
;MTRKCLVCRLFPLVLMTANPIHALPLGHHGSLVTQCTDPRFFGESPGPDAQVSSLDHFSFTASDNTDSASIKVKVNLQPVDIKVTQKRSGEWAVEATPPTPIEEGRAWIKVTGMSHDGCDQIHTWNVYAGH
;
A
#
# COMPACT_ATOMS: atom_id res chain seq x y z
N MET A 1 -43.45 -13.30 -82.12
CA MET A 1 -42.69 -12.07 -81.83
C MET A 1 -42.50 -11.89 -80.40
N THR A 2 -41.33 -12.17 -79.97
CA THR A 2 -40.94 -12.26 -78.54
C THR A 2 -40.49 -10.92 -78.04
N ARG A 3 -41.25 -10.32 -77.15
CA ARG A 3 -40.74 -9.14 -76.38
C ARG A 3 -40.07 -9.64 -75.11
N LYS A 4 -38.78 -9.47 -75.11
CA LYS A 4 -37.97 -9.76 -73.87
C LYS A 4 -38.18 -8.61 -72.90
N CYS A 5 -38.82 -8.93 -71.78
CA CYS A 5 -38.81 -8.05 -70.62
C CYS A 5 -37.43 -8.09 -69.96
N LEU A 6 -36.76 -6.96 -70.02
CA LEU A 6 -35.51 -6.75 -69.31
C LEU A 6 -35.85 -6.43 -67.88
N VAL A 7 -35.69 -7.41 -67.00
CA VAL A 7 -35.87 -7.22 -65.59
C VAL A 7 -34.58 -6.57 -65.04
N CYS A 8 -34.66 -5.29 -64.88
CA CYS A 8 -33.63 -4.58 -64.09
C CYS A 8 -33.75 -5.02 -62.65
N ARG A 9 -32.84 -5.89 -62.24
CA ARG A 9 -32.64 -6.17 -60.83
C ARG A 9 -31.86 -5.03 -60.23
N LEU A 10 -32.57 -4.16 -59.53
CA LEU A 10 -31.96 -3.21 -58.60
C LEU A 10 -31.49 -4.01 -57.39
N PHE A 11 -30.17 -4.17 -57.30
CA PHE A 11 -29.54 -4.61 -56.06
C PHE A 11 -29.53 -3.44 -55.08
N PRO A 12 -30.08 -3.57 -53.89
CA PRO A 12 -29.89 -2.56 -52.89
C PRO A 12 -28.45 -2.65 -52.40
N LEU A 13 -27.71 -1.60 -52.63
CA LEU A 13 -26.39 -1.39 -52.05
C LEU A 13 -26.59 -1.20 -50.56
N VAL A 14 -26.39 -2.26 -49.80
CA VAL A 14 -26.36 -2.16 -48.30
C VAL A 14 -25.08 -1.41 -47.99
N LEU A 15 -25.21 -0.15 -47.71
CA LEU A 15 -24.14 0.60 -47.02
C LEU A 15 -24.00 0.03 -45.64
N MET A 16 -23.03 -0.83 -45.46
CA MET A 16 -22.54 -1.14 -44.10
C MET A 16 -21.86 0.11 -43.58
N THR A 17 -22.57 0.84 -42.75
CA THR A 17 -21.96 1.86 -41.94
C THR A 17 -21.10 1.12 -40.89
N ALA A 18 -19.82 1.05 -41.17
CA ALA A 18 -18.85 0.65 -40.15
C ALA A 18 -18.90 1.72 -39.09
N ASN A 19 -19.54 1.39 -37.97
CA ASN A 19 -19.41 2.18 -36.74
C ASN A 19 -17.94 2.16 -36.34
N PRO A 20 -17.27 3.31 -36.28
CA PRO A 20 -15.93 3.30 -35.68
C PRO A 20 -16.10 2.88 -34.25
N ILE A 21 -15.63 1.69 -33.95
CA ILE A 21 -15.42 1.28 -32.57
C ILE A 21 -14.36 2.24 -32.05
N HIS A 22 -14.80 3.22 -31.30
CA HIS A 22 -13.90 4.06 -30.54
C HIS A 22 -13.28 3.16 -29.48
N ALA A 23 -12.15 2.57 -29.82
CA ALA A 23 -11.30 1.97 -28.82
C ALA A 23 -10.94 3.09 -27.84
N LEU A 24 -11.55 3.08 -26.68
CA LEU A 24 -11.11 3.91 -25.58
C LEU A 24 -9.61 3.61 -25.39
N PRO A 25 -8.74 4.61 -25.42
CA PRO A 25 -7.36 4.37 -25.07
C PRO A 25 -7.34 3.89 -23.62
N LEU A 26 -7.22 2.60 -23.46
CA LEU A 26 -6.70 2.05 -22.21
C LEU A 26 -5.30 2.62 -22.10
N GLY A 27 -5.20 3.77 -21.45
CA GLY A 27 -3.92 4.34 -21.15
C GLY A 27 -3.09 3.25 -20.47
N HIS A 28 -1.88 3.03 -20.94
CA HIS A 28 -0.93 2.07 -20.37
C HIS A 28 -0.62 2.34 -18.91
N HIS A 29 -1.13 3.39 -18.42
CA HIS A 29 -1.20 3.82 -17.05
C HIS A 29 -2.69 3.95 -16.74
N GLY A 30 -3.40 2.86 -16.79
CA GLY A 30 -4.77 2.72 -16.29
C GLY A 30 -4.82 3.02 -14.81
N SER A 31 -4.13 4.03 -14.50
CA SER A 31 -4.06 4.64 -13.23
C SER A 31 -5.29 5.50 -13.12
N LEU A 32 -6.28 4.93 -12.57
CA LEU A 32 -6.79 5.61 -11.41
C LEU A 32 -5.56 5.79 -10.50
N VAL A 33 -4.76 6.81 -10.76
CA VAL A 33 -3.79 7.28 -9.78
C VAL A 33 -4.65 7.82 -8.66
N THR A 34 -4.97 6.95 -7.73
CA THR A 34 -5.39 7.35 -6.42
C THR A 34 -4.19 8.10 -5.87
N GLN A 35 -4.25 9.42 -5.94
CA GLN A 35 -3.26 10.27 -5.30
C GLN A 35 -3.49 10.14 -3.81
N CYS A 36 -2.92 9.09 -3.24
CA CYS A 36 -2.89 8.93 -1.81
C CYS A 36 -1.56 9.44 -1.27
N THR A 37 -1.55 9.84 -0.03
CA THR A 37 -0.34 10.25 0.68
C THR A 37 0.12 9.10 1.54
N ASP A 38 1.38 8.69 1.38
CA ASP A 38 1.98 7.64 2.19
C ASP A 38 1.93 7.98 3.68
N PRO A 39 1.61 7.03 4.54
CA PRO A 39 1.83 7.20 5.96
C PRO A 39 3.34 7.22 6.25
N ARG A 40 3.74 7.86 7.32
CA ARG A 40 5.14 7.91 7.74
C ARG A 40 5.29 7.33 9.14
N PHE A 41 6.37 6.58 9.32
CA PHE A 41 6.78 6.03 10.60
C PHE A 41 8.13 6.60 10.96
N PHE A 42 8.26 7.18 12.13
CA PHE A 42 9.45 7.93 12.55
C PHE A 42 9.56 7.98 14.07
N GLY A 43 10.65 8.59 14.57
CA GLY A 43 10.85 8.75 16.01
C GLY A 43 11.07 7.43 16.73
N GLU A 44 11.78 6.50 16.11
CA GLU A 44 12.08 5.18 16.67
C GLU A 44 12.89 5.29 17.96
N SER A 45 12.51 4.55 18.98
CA SER A 45 13.24 4.45 20.23
C SER A 45 13.20 3.00 20.76
N PRO A 46 14.31 2.29 20.83
CA PRO A 46 15.67 2.67 20.36
C PRO A 46 15.71 3.00 18.88
N GLY A 47 16.58 3.95 18.51
CA GLY A 47 16.75 4.39 17.12
C GLY A 47 17.47 3.38 16.23
N PRO A 48 17.58 3.68 14.93
CA PRO A 48 18.29 2.84 13.98
C PRO A 48 19.73 2.58 14.42
N ASP A 49 20.13 1.31 14.35
CA ASP A 49 21.47 0.82 14.71
C ASP A 49 21.87 1.03 16.19
N ALA A 50 20.92 1.34 17.06
CA ALA A 50 21.16 1.44 18.48
C ALA A 50 21.62 0.12 19.07
N GLN A 51 22.50 0.21 20.08
CA GLN A 51 22.96 -0.93 20.88
C GLN A 51 22.33 -0.87 22.25
N VAL A 52 21.70 -1.96 22.64
CA VAL A 52 21.00 -2.09 23.93
C VAL A 52 21.41 -3.38 24.62
N SER A 53 21.24 -3.43 25.93
CA SER A 53 21.50 -4.68 26.69
C SER A 53 20.45 -5.74 26.37
N SER A 54 19.20 -5.33 26.20
CA SER A 54 18.07 -6.18 25.85
C SER A 54 17.00 -5.34 25.16
N LEU A 55 16.33 -5.89 24.17
CA LEU A 55 15.18 -5.27 23.56
C LEU A 55 13.90 -5.93 24.08
N ASP A 56 13.28 -5.33 25.06
CA ASP A 56 12.04 -5.79 25.68
C ASP A 56 10.83 -4.93 25.26
N HIS A 57 11.06 -3.71 24.84
CA HIS A 57 10.05 -2.83 24.26
C HIS A 57 10.70 -1.82 23.33
N PHE A 58 9.91 -1.29 22.44
CA PHE A 58 10.33 -0.19 21.57
C PHE A 58 9.10 0.65 21.18
N SER A 59 9.34 1.82 20.66
CA SER A 59 8.29 2.73 20.26
C SER A 59 8.63 3.48 18.99
N PHE A 60 7.62 4.00 18.35
CA PHE A 60 7.74 4.90 17.20
C PHE A 60 6.47 5.74 17.09
N THR A 61 6.49 6.70 16.18
CA THR A 61 5.35 7.53 15.86
C THR A 61 4.88 7.22 14.44
N ALA A 62 3.57 7.13 14.25
CA ALA A 62 2.95 7.09 12.94
C ALA A 62 2.30 8.45 12.64
N SER A 63 2.39 8.90 11.40
CA SER A 63 1.79 10.16 10.96
C SER A 63 0.27 10.16 11.14
N ASP A 64 -0.32 11.33 11.24
CA ASP A 64 -1.75 11.53 11.49
C ASP A 64 -2.66 10.96 10.39
N ASN A 65 -2.15 10.86 9.16
CA ASN A 65 -2.90 10.25 8.05
C ASN A 65 -2.90 8.72 8.06
N THR A 66 -2.26 8.09 9.04
CA THR A 66 -2.20 6.63 9.16
C THR A 66 -3.52 6.08 9.71
N ASP A 67 -4.04 5.03 9.06
CA ASP A 67 -5.09 4.20 9.65
C ASP A 67 -4.46 3.36 10.78
N SER A 68 -4.76 3.73 12.01
CA SER A 68 -4.17 3.10 13.19
C SER A 68 -4.45 1.59 13.28
N ALA A 69 -5.59 1.15 12.79
CA ALA A 69 -5.94 -0.27 12.78
C ALA A 69 -5.13 -1.09 11.77
N SER A 70 -4.52 -0.44 10.79
CA SER A 70 -3.69 -1.09 9.77
C SER A 70 -2.25 -1.36 10.23
N ILE A 71 -1.81 -0.74 11.32
CA ILE A 71 -0.41 -0.83 11.78
C ILE A 71 -0.12 -2.26 12.24
N LYS A 72 0.91 -2.87 11.65
CA LYS A 72 1.44 -4.17 12.04
C LYS A 72 2.93 -4.08 12.25
N VAL A 73 3.40 -4.76 13.28
CA VAL A 73 4.81 -4.76 13.66
C VAL A 73 5.31 -6.20 13.75
N LYS A 74 6.48 -6.43 13.20
CA LYS A 74 7.20 -7.69 13.31
C LYS A 74 8.63 -7.42 13.75
N VAL A 75 9.17 -8.33 14.54
CA VAL A 75 10.59 -8.36 14.91
C VAL A 75 11.13 -9.71 14.48
N ASN A 76 12.18 -9.72 13.67
CA ASN A 76 12.74 -10.93 13.09
C ASN A 76 11.66 -11.86 12.51
N LEU A 77 10.70 -11.26 11.77
CA LEU A 77 9.55 -11.91 11.11
C LEU A 77 8.46 -12.41 12.08
N GLN A 78 8.61 -12.23 13.38
CA GLN A 78 7.59 -12.61 14.36
C GLN A 78 6.66 -11.43 14.67
N PRO A 79 5.34 -11.65 14.65
CA PRO A 79 4.39 -10.61 15.04
C PRO A 79 4.61 -10.14 16.48
N VAL A 80 4.42 -8.86 16.70
CA VAL A 80 4.59 -8.21 18.00
C VAL A 80 3.30 -7.48 18.36
N ASP A 81 2.88 -7.61 19.60
CA ASP A 81 1.74 -6.87 20.14
C ASP A 81 2.06 -5.39 20.25
N ILE A 82 1.12 -4.56 19.86
CA ILE A 82 1.29 -3.11 19.89
C ILE A 82 0.15 -2.45 20.65
N LYS A 83 0.48 -1.31 21.27
CA LYS A 83 -0.48 -0.37 21.84
C LYS A 83 -0.39 0.93 21.07
N VAL A 84 -1.50 1.39 20.54
CA VAL A 84 -1.57 2.61 19.72
C VAL A 84 -2.39 3.66 20.47
N THR A 85 -1.83 4.84 20.64
CA THR A 85 -2.46 5.96 21.33
C THR A 85 -2.37 7.22 20.47
N GLN A 86 -3.48 7.91 20.27
CA GLN A 86 -3.46 9.17 19.53
C GLN A 86 -2.90 10.31 20.38
N LYS A 87 -1.96 11.04 19.82
CA LYS A 87 -1.41 12.27 20.40
C LYS A 87 -2.32 13.46 20.12
N ARG A 88 -2.12 14.55 20.85
CA ARG A 88 -2.83 15.82 20.59
C ARG A 88 -2.57 16.39 19.19
N SER A 89 -1.40 16.08 18.62
CA SER A 89 -1.03 16.46 17.26
C SER A 89 -1.85 15.74 16.18
N GLY A 90 -2.59 14.69 16.55
CA GLY A 90 -3.25 13.78 15.61
C GLY A 90 -2.39 12.59 15.21
N GLU A 91 -1.09 12.65 15.45
CA GLU A 91 -0.17 11.54 15.22
C GLU A 91 -0.44 10.38 16.18
N TRP A 92 0.09 9.21 15.88
CA TRP A 92 -0.11 8.02 16.67
C TRP A 92 1.20 7.61 17.36
N ALA A 93 1.16 7.49 18.68
CA ALA A 93 2.23 6.88 19.45
C ALA A 93 2.01 5.36 19.46
N VAL A 94 3.01 4.62 19.00
CA VAL A 94 2.97 3.15 18.96
C VAL A 94 4.02 2.60 19.89
N GLU A 95 3.60 1.77 20.84
CA GLU A 95 4.45 1.01 21.74
C GLU A 95 4.36 -0.46 21.39
N ALA A 96 5.48 -1.12 21.27
CA ALA A 96 5.57 -2.54 20.88
C ALA A 96 6.34 -3.33 21.93
N THR A 97 5.84 -4.51 22.24
CA THR A 97 6.45 -5.42 23.20
C THR A 97 6.60 -6.79 22.55
N PRO A 98 7.83 -7.22 22.23
CA PRO A 98 8.06 -8.58 21.75
C PRO A 98 7.58 -9.61 22.78
N PRO A 99 7.04 -10.75 22.33
CA PRO A 99 6.58 -11.79 23.27
C PRO A 99 7.69 -12.37 24.13
N THR A 100 8.91 -12.34 23.61
CA THR A 100 10.13 -12.69 24.34
C THR A 100 11.15 -11.59 24.10
N PRO A 101 11.77 -11.03 25.17
CA PRO A 101 12.84 -10.04 25.00
C PRO A 101 13.97 -10.59 24.14
N ILE A 102 14.52 -9.74 23.28
CA ILE A 102 15.69 -10.10 22.49
C ILE A 102 16.93 -9.69 23.28
N GLU A 103 17.64 -10.67 23.78
CA GLU A 103 18.79 -10.47 24.67
C GLU A 103 20.12 -10.47 23.93
N GLU A 104 20.14 -10.99 22.71
CA GLU A 104 21.37 -11.11 21.92
C GLU A 104 21.09 -11.06 20.42
N GLY A 105 21.93 -10.35 19.71
CA GLY A 105 21.93 -10.29 18.25
C GLY A 105 21.10 -9.15 17.69
N ARG A 106 20.88 -9.21 16.39
CA ARG A 106 20.15 -8.20 15.65
C ARG A 106 18.63 -8.40 15.79
N ALA A 107 17.95 -7.36 16.20
CA ALA A 107 16.51 -7.24 16.08
C ALA A 107 16.18 -6.42 14.82
N TRP A 108 15.68 -7.08 13.79
CA TRP A 108 15.18 -6.43 12.60
C TRP A 108 13.70 -6.10 12.77
N ILE A 109 13.40 -4.83 12.89
CA ILE A 109 12.04 -4.34 13.13
C ILE A 109 11.43 -3.93 11.81
N LYS A 110 10.23 -4.40 11.55
CA LYS A 110 9.44 -4.08 10.36
C LYS A 110 8.08 -3.58 10.77
N VAL A 111 7.75 -2.37 10.34
CA VAL A 111 6.44 -1.76 10.49
C VAL A 111 5.77 -1.66 9.14
N THR A 112 4.52 -2.06 9.07
CA THR A 112 3.67 -1.85 7.89
C THR A 112 2.40 -1.14 8.31
N GLY A 113 1.85 -0.36 7.43
CA GLY A 113 0.59 0.34 7.66
C GLY A 113 0.10 1.02 6.40
N MET A 114 -1.11 1.49 6.48
CA MET A 114 -1.82 2.11 5.37
C MET A 114 -2.31 3.49 5.79
N SER A 115 -2.33 4.43 4.87
CA SER A 115 -3.00 5.71 5.09
C SER A 115 -4.52 5.56 4.94
N HIS A 116 -5.28 6.53 5.47
CA HIS A 116 -6.74 6.54 5.34
C HIS A 116 -7.21 6.56 3.89
N ASP A 117 -6.40 7.10 2.99
CA ASP A 117 -6.67 7.17 1.56
C ASP A 117 -6.06 6.03 0.75
N GLY A 118 -5.46 5.03 1.41
CA GLY A 118 -5.15 3.73 0.83
C GLY A 118 -3.71 3.52 0.35
N CYS A 119 -2.77 4.38 0.71
CA CYS A 119 -1.34 4.15 0.43
C CYS A 119 -0.70 3.25 1.48
N ASP A 120 0.00 2.22 1.03
CA ASP A 120 0.77 1.33 1.89
C ASP A 120 2.18 1.87 2.11
N GLN A 121 2.73 1.63 3.30
CA GLN A 121 4.12 1.95 3.61
C GLN A 121 4.76 0.84 4.44
N ILE A 122 6.02 0.61 4.18
CA ILE A 122 6.87 -0.30 4.93
C ILE A 122 8.05 0.51 5.47
N HIS A 123 8.33 0.34 6.76
CA HIS A 123 9.46 0.98 7.43
C HIS A 123 10.22 -0.05 8.24
N THR A 124 11.55 -0.05 8.13
CA THR A 124 12.40 -1.02 8.82
C THR A 124 13.61 -0.35 9.45
N TRP A 125 14.05 -0.88 10.59
CA TRP A 125 15.32 -0.52 11.20
C TRP A 125 15.86 -1.68 12.02
N ASN A 126 17.14 -1.61 12.38
CA ASN A 126 17.79 -2.61 13.22
C ASN A 126 18.11 -2.04 14.61
N VAL A 127 18.03 -2.88 15.61
CA VAL A 127 18.54 -2.66 16.95
C VAL A 127 19.40 -3.87 17.31
N TYR A 128 20.51 -3.64 17.99
CA TYR A 128 21.44 -4.70 18.37
C TYR A 128 21.42 -4.87 19.90
N ALA A 129 21.11 -6.08 20.34
CA ALA A 129 21.06 -6.46 21.75
C ALA A 129 22.30 -7.26 22.15
N GLY A 130 22.63 -7.24 23.46
CA GLY A 130 23.67 -8.11 23.99
C GLY A 130 25.00 -7.41 24.28
N HIS A 131 24.95 -6.19 24.72
CA HIS A 131 26.17 -5.44 25.13
C HIS A 131 26.12 -5.02 26.57
#